data_28cc74adfff1de0e89cbe386fbd94d42
#
_entry.id   28cc74adfff1de0e89cbe386fbd94d42
#
_cell.length_a   1.000
_cell.length_b   1.000
_cell.length_c   1.000
_cell.angle_alpha   90.00
_cell.angle_beta   90.00
_cell.angle_gamma   90.00
#
_symmetry.space_group_name_H-M   'P 1'
#
loop_
_entity.id
_entity.type
_entity.pdbx_description
1 polymer ?
#
loop_
_entity_poly.entity_id
_entity_poly.type
_entity_poly.pdbx_seq_one_letter_code
_entity_poly.pdbx_strand_id
1 'polypeptide(L)'
;METGGGFVPVETIATHAPEFTLYGDGTVIFRPTIDMADPAREGLPRFVRGQLNEEAVQALLRYALGGGRLLDAREHYGQDMCADCPSTTFTLNAAGLQKTVVVDALGMVDAVGQDAVDRRAFADLAETLAGFEQRARNGELGEATLYDPAHYLVFLFEGMGEPQHVLDWPWEDVKADDFSAEGDDWRVRTVLDRDHVAELADLPSGGAALIYAVDDHGSLWQLALRPLLPDELTAQGLD
;
A
#
# COMPACT_ATOMS: atom_id res chain seq x y z
N MET A 1 6.44 6.40 -1.10
CA MET A 1 5.77 7.06 0.05
C MET A 1 4.68 6.15 0.57
N GLU A 2 4.63 6.02 1.86
CA GLU A 2 3.61 5.23 2.56
C GLU A 2 3.19 5.92 3.85
N THR A 3 1.94 5.77 4.27
CA THR A 3 1.42 6.29 5.53
C THR A 3 0.80 5.14 6.30
N GLY A 4 1.38 4.76 7.42
CA GLY A 4 0.96 3.60 8.20
C GLY A 4 1.04 3.83 9.70
N GLY A 5 0.61 2.83 10.46
CA GLY A 5 0.52 2.93 11.92
C GLY A 5 -0.76 3.63 12.40
N GLY A 6 -0.75 4.02 13.66
CA GLY A 6 -1.94 4.54 14.31
C GLY A 6 -2.85 3.43 14.84
N PHE A 7 -4.02 3.81 15.36
CA PHE A 7 -5.01 2.86 15.85
C PHE A 7 -5.91 2.38 14.70
N VAL A 8 -5.45 1.34 14.01
CA VAL A 8 -6.17 0.74 12.87
C VAL A 8 -6.32 -0.76 13.07
N PRO A 9 -7.32 -1.41 12.43
CA PRO A 9 -7.49 -2.86 12.46
C PRO A 9 -6.23 -3.61 11.99
N VAL A 10 -6.01 -4.80 12.53
CA VAL A 10 -4.83 -5.62 12.25
C VAL A 10 -4.69 -5.98 10.77
N GLU A 11 -5.79 -6.23 10.11
CA GLU A 11 -5.85 -6.50 8.67
C GLU A 11 -5.42 -5.29 7.83
N THR A 12 -5.72 -4.08 8.29
CA THR A 12 -5.23 -2.84 7.65
C THR A 12 -3.71 -2.75 7.74
N ILE A 13 -3.14 -3.12 8.90
CA ILE A 13 -1.67 -3.16 9.06
C ILE A 13 -1.07 -4.21 8.14
N ALA A 14 -1.68 -5.39 8.07
CA ALA A 14 -1.17 -6.51 7.27
C ALA A 14 -1.22 -6.22 5.75
N THR A 15 -2.32 -5.62 5.29
CA THR A 15 -2.50 -5.27 3.87
C THR A 15 -1.91 -3.91 3.49
N HIS A 16 -1.15 -3.30 4.40
CA HIS A 16 -0.50 -2.03 4.11
C HIS A 16 0.46 -2.14 2.92
N ALA A 17 0.40 -1.18 2.02
CA ALA A 17 1.31 -1.04 0.89
C ALA A 17 1.51 0.45 0.58
N PRO A 18 2.64 0.83 -0.03
CA PRO A 18 2.90 2.22 -0.38
C PRO A 18 1.76 2.86 -1.18
N GLU A 19 1.37 4.08 -0.80
CA GLU A 19 0.37 4.86 -1.54
C GLU A 19 0.92 5.38 -2.87
N PHE A 20 2.23 5.51 -2.97
CA PHE A 20 2.92 5.97 -4.17
C PHE A 20 4.30 5.33 -4.29
N THR A 21 4.57 4.72 -5.43
CA THR A 21 5.88 4.18 -5.81
C THR A 21 6.24 4.63 -7.22
N LEU A 22 7.47 5.10 -7.40
CA LEU A 22 8.06 5.44 -8.70
C LEU A 22 9.29 4.56 -8.91
N TYR A 23 9.34 3.86 -10.03
CA TYR A 23 10.45 3.02 -10.45
C TYR A 23 11.39 3.75 -11.41
N GLY A 24 12.61 3.24 -11.53
CA GLY A 24 13.67 3.87 -12.34
C GLY A 24 13.38 3.89 -13.85
N ASP A 25 12.49 3.03 -14.32
CA ASP A 25 12.01 3.01 -15.72
C ASP A 25 10.89 4.02 -16.00
N GLY A 26 10.48 4.79 -14.99
CA GLY A 26 9.39 5.74 -15.05
C GLY A 26 8.02 5.18 -14.76
N THR A 27 7.91 3.87 -14.49
CA THR A 27 6.66 3.28 -14.01
C THR A 27 6.27 3.91 -12.67
N VAL A 28 5.05 4.40 -12.56
CA VAL A 28 4.46 4.88 -11.32
C VAL A 28 3.28 4.02 -10.95
N ILE A 29 3.22 3.62 -9.68
CA ILE A 29 2.09 2.88 -9.10
C ILE A 29 1.60 3.67 -7.89
N PHE A 30 0.31 3.98 -7.87
CA PHE A 30 -0.27 4.76 -6.78
C PHE A 30 -1.67 4.26 -6.42
N ARG A 31 -2.08 4.51 -5.19
CA ARG A 31 -3.42 4.19 -4.70
C ARG A 31 -4.37 5.32 -5.10
N PRO A 32 -5.41 5.04 -5.92
CA PRO A 32 -6.42 6.05 -6.26
C PRO A 32 -7.36 6.28 -5.07
N THR A 33 -8.02 7.43 -5.07
CA THR A 33 -9.20 7.66 -4.25
C THR A 33 -10.40 6.89 -4.81
N ILE A 34 -11.49 6.80 -4.04
CA ILE A 34 -12.67 5.96 -4.33
C ILE A 34 -13.25 6.17 -5.74
N ASP A 35 -13.12 7.37 -6.31
CA ASP A 35 -13.75 7.75 -7.59
C ASP A 35 -13.15 7.09 -8.85
N MET A 36 -11.93 6.56 -8.80
CA MET A 36 -11.35 5.80 -9.91
C MET A 36 -11.61 4.30 -9.79
N ALA A 37 -12.24 3.87 -8.72
CA ALA A 37 -12.50 2.47 -8.47
C ALA A 37 -13.67 1.96 -9.32
N ASP A 38 -13.51 0.79 -9.93
CA ASP A 38 -14.62 0.05 -10.54
C ASP A 38 -15.53 -0.47 -9.41
N PRO A 39 -16.82 -0.06 -9.34
CA PRO A 39 -17.74 -0.52 -8.31
C PRO A 39 -17.91 -2.04 -8.27
N ALA A 40 -17.66 -2.75 -9.37
CA ALA A 40 -17.77 -4.20 -9.45
C ALA A 40 -16.70 -4.96 -8.68
N ARG A 41 -15.65 -4.26 -8.20
CA ARG A 41 -14.56 -4.86 -7.42
C ARG A 41 -14.44 -4.23 -6.03
N GLU A 42 -15.55 -3.91 -5.38
CA GLU A 42 -15.51 -3.48 -3.98
C GLU A 42 -14.79 -4.52 -3.13
N GLY A 43 -13.78 -4.08 -2.39
CA GLY A 43 -13.11 -4.91 -1.39
C GLY A 43 -11.66 -5.26 -1.65
N LEU A 44 -11.15 -5.25 -2.88
CA LEU A 44 -9.73 -5.47 -3.17
C LEU A 44 -8.96 -4.15 -3.16
N PRO A 45 -7.76 -4.08 -2.53
CA PRO A 45 -6.88 -2.93 -2.65
C PRO A 45 -6.54 -2.67 -4.11
N ARG A 46 -6.75 -1.44 -4.56
CA ARG A 46 -6.55 -1.07 -5.97
C ARG A 46 -5.40 -0.11 -6.10
N PHE A 47 -4.66 -0.30 -7.15
CA PHE A 47 -3.61 0.61 -7.57
C PHE A 47 -3.80 0.97 -9.03
N VAL A 48 -3.32 2.14 -9.40
CA VAL A 48 -3.23 2.58 -10.79
C VAL A 48 -1.77 2.58 -11.19
N ARG A 49 -1.48 2.02 -12.36
CA ARG A 49 -0.18 2.08 -13.01
C ARG A 49 -0.22 3.14 -14.10
N GLY A 50 0.78 4.01 -14.13
CA GLY A 50 1.03 4.97 -15.20
C GLY A 50 2.49 4.98 -15.60
N GLN A 51 2.83 5.82 -16.57
CA GLN A 51 4.19 5.96 -17.09
C GLN A 51 4.61 7.42 -17.14
N LEU A 52 5.71 7.77 -16.50
CA LEU A 52 6.39 9.05 -16.63
C LEU A 52 7.50 8.93 -17.66
N ASN A 53 7.73 10.01 -18.42
CA ASN A 53 8.94 10.13 -19.21
C ASN A 53 10.14 10.53 -18.32
N GLU A 54 11.35 10.35 -18.85
CA GLU A 54 12.59 10.64 -18.13
C GLU A 54 12.65 12.07 -17.57
N GLU A 55 12.18 13.07 -18.32
CA GLU A 55 12.17 14.46 -17.88
C GLU A 55 11.29 14.65 -16.63
N ALA A 56 10.11 14.03 -16.60
CA ALA A 56 9.19 14.07 -15.47
C ALA A 56 9.74 13.31 -14.25
N VAL A 57 10.39 12.15 -14.47
CA VAL A 57 11.10 11.41 -13.41
C VAL A 57 12.17 12.29 -12.79
N GLN A 58 13.03 12.88 -13.60
CA GLN A 58 14.10 13.76 -13.12
C GLN A 58 13.58 15.04 -12.45
N ALA A 59 12.47 15.60 -12.93
CA ALA A 59 11.82 16.73 -12.29
C ALA A 59 11.28 16.38 -10.90
N LEU A 60 10.62 15.23 -10.76
CA LEU A 60 10.10 14.78 -9.47
C LEU A 60 11.22 14.47 -8.48
N LEU A 61 12.30 13.80 -8.92
CA LEU A 61 13.47 13.55 -8.08
C LEU A 61 14.13 14.84 -7.59
N ARG A 62 14.34 15.81 -8.49
CA ARG A 62 14.89 17.12 -8.09
C ARG A 62 13.99 17.86 -7.10
N TYR A 63 12.67 17.76 -7.29
CA TYR A 63 11.72 18.34 -6.34
C TYR A 63 11.78 17.64 -4.99
N ALA A 64 11.72 16.32 -4.94
CA ALA A 64 11.77 15.55 -3.70
C ALA A 64 13.05 15.81 -2.89
N LEU A 65 14.19 15.83 -3.56
CA LEU A 65 15.49 16.07 -2.93
C LEU A 65 15.68 17.52 -2.49
N GLY A 66 15.26 18.50 -3.30
CA GLY A 66 15.43 19.94 -3.04
C GLY A 66 14.24 20.56 -2.34
N GLY A 67 13.14 20.83 -3.04
CA GLY A 67 11.93 21.44 -2.50
C GLY A 67 11.28 20.62 -1.39
N GLY A 68 11.19 19.30 -1.58
CA GLY A 68 10.73 18.33 -0.59
C GLY A 68 11.74 18.00 0.50
N ARG A 69 12.96 18.59 0.43
CA ARG A 69 14.02 18.56 1.46
C ARG A 69 14.53 17.17 1.86
N LEU A 70 14.24 16.10 1.11
CA LEU A 70 14.66 14.75 1.50
C LEU A 70 16.19 14.60 1.55
N LEU A 71 16.95 15.38 0.76
CA LEU A 71 18.41 15.27 0.71
C LEU A 71 19.03 15.51 2.08
N ASP A 72 18.66 16.59 2.77
CA ASP A 72 19.23 17.03 4.04
C ASP A 72 18.38 16.60 5.26
N ALA A 73 17.28 15.84 5.03
CA ALA A 73 16.39 15.43 6.10
C ALA A 73 17.08 14.51 7.11
N ARG A 74 16.66 14.58 8.37
CA ARG A 74 16.94 13.56 9.37
C ARG A 74 16.13 12.29 9.06
N GLU A 75 16.49 11.19 9.67
CA GLU A 75 15.78 9.92 9.50
C GLU A 75 14.37 9.95 10.15
N HIS A 76 14.19 10.71 11.23
CA HIS A 76 12.93 10.75 11.97
C HIS A 76 12.56 12.14 12.47
N TYR A 77 11.30 12.51 12.28
CA TYR A 77 10.64 13.72 12.75
C TYR A 77 9.46 13.33 13.67
N GLY A 78 9.81 13.09 14.96
CA GLY A 78 8.83 12.72 15.98
C GLY A 78 7.92 13.88 16.41
N GLN A 79 6.87 13.52 17.15
CA GLN A 79 5.98 14.46 17.84
C GLN A 79 5.39 13.78 19.08
N ASP A 80 5.02 14.59 20.10
CA ASP A 80 4.50 14.10 21.39
C ASP A 80 2.99 14.42 21.59
N MET A 81 2.35 15.04 20.60
CA MET A 81 0.98 15.55 20.73
C MET A 81 -0.10 14.49 20.40
N CYS A 82 0.28 13.39 19.77
CA CYS A 82 -0.64 12.37 19.33
C CYS A 82 0.03 10.98 19.45
N ALA A 83 -0.48 10.14 20.36
CA ALA A 83 0.09 8.82 20.62
C ALA A 83 -0.23 7.82 19.51
N ASP A 84 -1.42 7.92 18.90
CA ASP A 84 -1.94 6.95 17.93
C ASP A 84 -2.11 7.57 16.53
N CYS A 85 -1.26 8.55 16.19
CA CYS A 85 -1.25 9.10 14.83
C CYS A 85 -0.39 8.25 13.89
N PRO A 86 -0.77 8.17 12.61
CA PRO A 86 0.05 7.50 11.61
C PRO A 86 1.36 8.24 11.36
N SER A 87 2.35 7.52 10.87
CA SER A 87 3.61 8.06 10.37
C SER A 87 3.67 7.97 8.86
N THR A 88 4.13 9.04 8.21
CA THR A 88 4.41 9.03 6.77
C THR A 88 5.88 8.76 6.54
N THR A 89 6.19 7.75 5.74
CA THR A 89 7.54 7.34 5.38
C THR A 89 7.84 7.66 3.92
N PHE A 90 8.91 8.39 3.70
CA PHE A 90 9.47 8.64 2.37
C PHE A 90 10.74 7.79 2.21
N THR A 91 10.73 6.88 1.25
CA THR A 91 11.90 6.07 0.90
C THR A 91 12.39 6.46 -0.48
N LEU A 92 13.68 6.71 -0.61
CA LEU A 92 14.36 7.03 -1.85
C LEU A 92 15.55 6.08 -2.04
N ASN A 93 15.60 5.45 -3.21
CA ASN A 93 16.76 4.67 -3.66
C ASN A 93 17.05 5.04 -5.12
N ALA A 94 17.92 6.00 -5.33
CA ALA A 94 18.24 6.50 -6.66
C ALA A 94 19.68 7.02 -6.74
N ALA A 95 20.36 6.76 -7.84
CA ALA A 95 21.71 7.27 -8.13
C ALA A 95 22.76 7.00 -7.02
N GLY A 96 22.62 5.87 -6.31
CA GLY A 96 23.51 5.50 -5.19
C GLY A 96 23.15 6.17 -3.86
N LEU A 97 22.12 7.01 -3.81
CA LEU A 97 21.57 7.56 -2.59
C LEU A 97 20.46 6.66 -2.07
N GLN A 98 20.60 6.22 -0.82
CA GLN A 98 19.54 5.53 -0.08
C GLN A 98 19.12 6.42 1.09
N LYS A 99 17.85 6.73 1.19
CA LYS A 99 17.32 7.61 2.23
C LYS A 99 15.92 7.14 2.65
N THR A 100 15.72 7.09 3.96
CA THR A 100 14.39 6.89 4.55
C THR A 100 14.15 8.01 5.54
N VAL A 101 12.99 8.65 5.45
CA VAL A 101 12.56 9.73 6.33
C VAL A 101 11.18 9.38 6.86
N VAL A 102 11.06 9.27 8.18
CA VAL A 102 9.80 9.00 8.88
C VAL A 102 9.31 10.28 9.56
N VAL A 103 8.06 10.63 9.32
CA VAL A 103 7.44 11.85 9.86
C VAL A 103 6.14 11.48 10.57
N ASP A 104 6.13 11.56 11.89
CA ASP A 104 4.93 11.24 12.69
C ASP A 104 3.87 12.32 12.53
N ALA A 105 2.61 11.91 12.41
CA ALA A 105 1.43 12.79 12.32
C ALA A 105 1.59 13.91 11.27
N LEU A 106 2.14 13.57 10.09
CA LEU A 106 2.32 14.55 9.01
C LEU A 106 0.99 15.16 8.60
N GLY A 107 0.91 16.51 8.62
CA GLY A 107 -0.30 17.26 8.29
C GLY A 107 -1.39 17.24 9.36
N MET A 108 -1.24 16.47 10.44
CA MET A 108 -2.23 16.37 11.53
C MET A 108 -1.89 17.26 12.74
N VAL A 109 -0.61 17.59 12.89
CA VAL A 109 -0.11 18.43 13.98
C VAL A 109 0.69 19.58 13.38
N ASP A 110 0.39 20.80 13.84
CA ASP A 110 1.13 21.98 13.43
C ASP A 110 2.58 21.89 13.92
N ALA A 111 3.49 21.97 12.97
CA ALA A 111 4.90 21.97 13.29
C ALA A 111 5.32 23.32 13.88
N VAL A 112 6.03 23.27 15.00
CA VAL A 112 6.61 24.43 15.66
C VAL A 112 8.14 24.30 15.72
N GLY A 113 8.84 25.45 15.83
CA GLY A 113 10.28 25.44 15.99
C GLY A 113 11.05 25.11 14.71
N GLN A 114 12.20 24.47 14.88
CA GLN A 114 13.15 24.20 13.78
C GLN A 114 12.61 23.20 12.74
N ASP A 115 11.75 22.29 13.15
CA ASP A 115 11.21 21.25 12.27
C ASP A 115 10.04 21.75 11.40
N ALA A 116 9.50 22.94 11.68
CA ALA A 116 8.33 23.48 10.98
C ALA A 116 8.53 23.60 9.46
N VAL A 117 9.73 24.01 9.04
CA VAL A 117 10.05 24.19 7.61
C VAL A 117 10.13 22.82 6.91
N ASP A 118 10.79 21.85 7.53
CA ASP A 118 10.97 20.52 6.96
C ASP A 118 9.63 19.80 6.89
N ARG A 119 8.85 19.80 7.97
CA ARG A 119 7.53 19.15 8.02
C ARG A 119 6.55 19.75 7.00
N ARG A 120 6.60 21.07 6.77
CA ARG A 120 5.82 21.69 5.70
C ARG A 120 6.25 21.21 4.33
N ALA A 121 7.55 21.15 4.05
CA ALA A 121 8.06 20.63 2.78
C ALA A 121 7.69 19.15 2.56
N PHE A 122 7.68 18.33 3.62
CA PHE A 122 7.22 16.94 3.53
C PHE A 122 5.71 16.85 3.27
N ALA A 123 4.91 17.74 3.87
CA ALA A 123 3.47 17.80 3.60
C ALA A 123 3.21 18.20 2.13
N ASP A 124 3.90 19.21 1.62
CA ASP A 124 3.81 19.63 0.22
C ASP A 124 4.28 18.52 -0.76
N LEU A 125 5.30 17.74 -0.37
CA LEU A 125 5.74 16.58 -1.14
C LEU A 125 4.68 15.47 -1.13
N ALA A 126 4.13 15.14 0.05
CA ALA A 126 3.07 14.14 0.17
C ALA A 126 1.84 14.53 -0.65
N GLU A 127 1.41 15.79 -0.61
CA GLU A 127 0.32 16.31 -1.43
C GLU A 127 0.63 16.20 -2.94
N THR A 128 1.87 16.50 -3.34
CA THR A 128 2.33 16.36 -4.73
C THR A 128 2.22 14.89 -5.19
N LEU A 129 2.62 13.94 -4.34
CA LEU A 129 2.56 12.50 -4.66
C LEU A 129 1.12 11.98 -4.63
N ALA A 130 0.28 12.42 -3.70
CA ALA A 130 -1.15 12.10 -3.67
C ALA A 130 -1.90 12.68 -4.90
N GLY A 131 -1.42 13.79 -5.46
CA GLY A 131 -1.99 14.42 -6.64
C GLY A 131 -1.83 13.63 -7.96
N PHE A 132 -1.15 12.49 -7.96
CA PHE A 132 -0.95 11.67 -9.17
C PHE A 132 -2.23 11.11 -9.77
N GLU A 133 -3.27 10.89 -8.98
CA GLU A 133 -4.59 10.55 -9.49
C GLU A 133 -5.14 11.64 -10.42
N GLN A 134 -5.05 12.91 -10.02
CA GLN A 134 -5.51 14.01 -10.88
C GLN A 134 -4.66 14.13 -12.13
N ARG A 135 -3.35 13.89 -12.05
CA ARG A 135 -2.45 13.87 -13.21
C ARG A 135 -2.80 12.75 -14.19
N ALA A 136 -3.16 11.57 -13.67
CA ALA A 136 -3.65 10.47 -14.49
C ALA A 136 -4.94 10.85 -15.23
N ARG A 137 -5.91 11.45 -14.53
CA ARG A 137 -7.16 11.94 -15.12
C ARG A 137 -6.92 13.01 -16.21
N ASN A 138 -5.90 13.83 -16.04
CA ASN A 138 -5.53 14.85 -17.02
C ASN A 138 -4.74 14.30 -18.22
N GLY A 139 -4.43 12.98 -18.24
CA GLY A 139 -3.62 12.37 -19.31
C GLY A 139 -2.12 12.67 -19.23
N GLU A 140 -1.63 13.13 -18.08
CA GLU A 140 -0.22 13.47 -17.89
C GLU A 140 0.70 12.26 -17.65
N LEU A 141 0.12 11.10 -17.36
CA LEU A 141 0.82 9.85 -17.05
C LEU A 141 0.81 8.85 -18.23
N GLY A 142 0.62 9.32 -19.46
CA GLY A 142 0.39 8.41 -20.58
C GLY A 142 -0.91 7.60 -20.40
N GLU A 143 -0.89 6.33 -20.76
CA GLU A 143 -2.02 5.43 -20.51
C GLU A 143 -2.00 4.95 -19.05
N ALA A 144 -2.87 5.52 -18.22
CA ALA A 144 -3.06 5.09 -16.84
C ALA A 144 -4.10 3.98 -16.79
N THR A 145 -3.73 2.81 -16.25
CA THR A 145 -4.58 1.62 -16.15
C THR A 145 -4.61 1.09 -14.72
N LEU A 146 -5.61 0.28 -14.40
CA LEU A 146 -5.56 -0.47 -13.14
C LEU A 146 -4.31 -1.36 -13.13
N TYR A 147 -3.60 -1.33 -12.03
CA TYR A 147 -2.48 -2.23 -11.80
C TYR A 147 -3.03 -3.62 -11.48
N ASP A 148 -2.71 -4.57 -12.33
CA ASP A 148 -3.15 -5.96 -12.24
C ASP A 148 -1.90 -6.85 -12.14
N PRO A 149 -1.42 -7.15 -10.92
CA PRO A 149 -0.22 -7.94 -10.70
C PRO A 149 -0.46 -9.41 -11.01
N ALA A 150 0.62 -10.15 -11.26
CA ALA A 150 0.56 -11.60 -11.41
C ALA A 150 0.30 -12.31 -10.07
N HIS A 151 0.68 -11.70 -8.94
CA HIS A 151 0.60 -12.31 -7.62
C HIS A 151 0.10 -11.33 -6.56
N TYR A 152 -0.50 -11.91 -5.54
CA TYR A 152 -1.06 -11.22 -4.37
C TYR A 152 -0.51 -11.84 -3.10
N LEU A 153 -0.31 -11.01 -2.09
CA LEU A 153 -0.06 -11.45 -0.73
C LEU A 153 -1.40 -11.59 -0.02
N VAL A 154 -1.70 -12.80 0.45
CA VAL A 154 -2.95 -13.12 1.14
C VAL A 154 -2.64 -13.45 2.59
N PHE A 155 -3.31 -12.77 3.49
CA PHE A 155 -3.18 -12.94 4.94
C PHE A 155 -4.36 -13.71 5.48
N LEU A 156 -4.09 -14.54 6.48
CA LEU A 156 -5.07 -15.34 7.18
C LEU A 156 -5.13 -14.93 8.66
N PHE A 157 -6.31 -14.59 9.13
CA PHE A 157 -6.58 -14.28 10.53
C PHE A 157 -7.68 -15.19 11.05
N GLU A 158 -7.65 -15.52 12.36
CA GLU A 158 -8.80 -16.15 12.99
C GLU A 158 -10.03 -15.25 12.87
N GLY A 159 -11.11 -15.79 12.33
CA GLY A 159 -12.36 -15.06 12.20
C GLY A 159 -12.96 -14.79 13.57
N MET A 160 -13.34 -13.56 13.82
CA MET A 160 -13.98 -13.13 15.06
C MET A 160 -15.38 -12.59 14.80
N GLY A 161 -16.27 -12.81 15.77
CA GLY A 161 -17.64 -12.29 15.70
C GLY A 161 -18.59 -13.15 14.87
N GLU A 162 -19.70 -12.54 14.43
CA GLU A 162 -20.72 -13.15 13.59
C GLU A 162 -20.79 -12.36 12.26
N PRO A 163 -19.93 -12.69 11.28
CA PRO A 163 -19.96 -12.00 10.00
C PRO A 163 -21.27 -12.24 9.26
N GLN A 164 -21.77 -11.24 8.53
CA GLN A 164 -23.05 -11.35 7.81
C GLN A 164 -22.97 -12.31 6.63
N HIS A 165 -21.78 -12.46 6.05
CA HIS A 165 -21.53 -13.34 4.93
C HIS A 165 -20.30 -14.19 5.23
N VAL A 166 -20.47 -15.49 5.18
CA VAL A 166 -19.41 -16.48 5.34
C VAL A 166 -19.48 -17.39 4.13
N LEU A 167 -18.34 -17.63 3.52
CA LEU A 167 -18.22 -18.48 2.34
C LEU A 167 -17.68 -19.85 2.75
N ASP A 168 -17.90 -20.84 1.90
CA ASP A 168 -17.08 -22.04 1.92
C ASP A 168 -15.65 -21.66 1.53
N TRP A 169 -14.66 -22.46 1.94
CA TRP A 169 -13.27 -22.22 1.59
C TRP A 169 -13.10 -22.11 0.07
N PRO A 170 -12.52 -21.01 -0.45
CA PRO A 170 -12.64 -20.71 -1.88
C PRO A 170 -11.77 -21.58 -2.79
N TRP A 171 -10.72 -22.20 -2.28
CA TRP A 171 -9.74 -22.93 -3.09
C TRP A 171 -9.73 -24.44 -2.78
N GLU A 172 -9.62 -25.26 -3.83
CA GLU A 172 -9.49 -26.72 -3.67
C GLU A 172 -8.05 -27.15 -3.35
N ASP A 173 -7.08 -26.45 -3.93
CA ASP A 173 -5.65 -26.76 -3.91
C ASP A 173 -4.84 -25.93 -2.90
N VAL A 174 -5.40 -24.88 -2.32
CA VAL A 174 -4.80 -24.08 -1.24
C VAL A 174 -5.56 -24.30 0.05
N LYS A 175 -4.87 -24.69 1.11
CA LYS A 175 -5.47 -24.96 2.43
C LYS A 175 -5.03 -23.89 3.45
N ALA A 176 -5.76 -23.76 4.55
CA ALA A 176 -5.40 -22.86 5.65
C ALA A 176 -3.99 -23.18 6.20
N ASP A 177 -3.58 -24.44 6.19
CA ASP A 177 -2.26 -24.89 6.64
C ASP A 177 -1.10 -24.49 5.69
N ASP A 178 -1.40 -24.06 4.46
CA ASP A 178 -0.39 -23.55 3.51
C ASP A 178 0.04 -22.09 3.82
N PHE A 179 -0.70 -21.45 4.73
CA PHE A 179 -0.36 -20.14 5.21
C PHE A 179 0.61 -20.24 6.39
N SER A 180 1.67 -19.47 6.40
CA SER A 180 2.68 -19.48 7.44
C SER A 180 3.17 -18.09 7.81
N ALA A 181 3.66 -17.96 9.04
CA ALA A 181 4.39 -16.78 9.47
C ALA A 181 5.87 -16.93 9.10
N GLU A 182 6.50 -15.85 8.64
CA GLU A 182 7.91 -15.85 8.27
C GLU A 182 8.76 -15.20 9.38
N GLY A 183 9.72 -15.95 9.90
CA GLY A 183 10.64 -15.48 10.93
C GLY A 183 9.89 -15.02 12.19
N ASP A 184 10.14 -13.78 12.61
CA ASP A 184 9.51 -13.15 13.78
C ASP A 184 8.18 -12.42 13.41
N ASP A 185 7.75 -12.51 12.16
CA ASP A 185 6.49 -11.89 11.71
C ASP A 185 5.30 -12.74 12.20
N TRP A 186 4.42 -12.12 12.96
CA TRP A 186 3.20 -12.74 13.47
C TRP A 186 2.12 -12.96 12.40
N ARG A 187 2.28 -12.35 11.23
CA ARG A 187 1.29 -12.41 10.15
C ARG A 187 1.38 -13.73 9.40
N VAL A 188 0.33 -14.51 9.50
CA VAL A 188 0.18 -15.77 8.76
C VAL A 188 -0.26 -15.45 7.33
N ARG A 189 0.53 -15.85 6.32
CA ARG A 189 0.32 -15.44 4.93
C ARG A 189 0.83 -16.44 3.92
N THR A 190 0.36 -16.30 2.70
CA THR A 190 0.91 -16.98 1.51
C THR A 190 0.85 -16.05 0.29
N VAL A 191 1.57 -16.40 -0.77
CA VAL A 191 1.48 -15.72 -2.06
C VAL A 191 0.63 -16.56 -2.98
N LEU A 192 -0.42 -15.95 -3.53
CA LEU A 192 -1.29 -16.58 -4.52
C LEU A 192 -1.19 -15.84 -5.84
N ASP A 193 -1.34 -16.57 -6.93
CA ASP A 193 -1.42 -15.96 -8.24
C ASP A 193 -2.77 -15.28 -8.50
N ARG A 194 -2.85 -14.57 -9.62
CA ARG A 194 -4.04 -13.85 -10.06
C ARG A 194 -5.26 -14.74 -10.22
N ASP A 195 -5.07 -15.98 -10.67
CA ASP A 195 -6.20 -16.87 -10.98
C ASP A 195 -6.90 -17.28 -9.68
N HIS A 196 -6.16 -17.61 -8.63
CA HIS A 196 -6.72 -17.86 -7.30
C HIS A 196 -7.46 -16.64 -6.73
N VAL A 197 -6.90 -15.44 -6.92
CA VAL A 197 -7.54 -14.20 -6.42
C VAL A 197 -8.77 -13.83 -7.25
N ALA A 198 -8.79 -14.17 -8.54
CA ALA A 198 -9.97 -13.96 -9.39
C ALA A 198 -11.20 -14.74 -8.89
N GLU A 199 -11.01 -15.90 -8.27
CA GLU A 199 -12.10 -16.66 -7.64
C GLU A 199 -12.77 -15.91 -6.50
N LEU A 200 -12.05 -14.96 -5.86
CA LEU A 200 -12.57 -14.10 -4.78
C LEU A 200 -13.26 -12.84 -5.28
N ALA A 201 -13.03 -12.43 -6.54
CA ALA A 201 -13.47 -11.12 -7.05
C ALA A 201 -15.00 -10.99 -7.16
N ASP A 202 -15.70 -12.10 -7.35
CA ASP A 202 -17.16 -12.17 -7.48
C ASP A 202 -17.87 -12.41 -6.14
N LEU A 203 -17.10 -12.52 -5.04
CA LEU A 203 -17.66 -12.83 -3.73
C LEU A 203 -18.14 -11.56 -3.02
N PRO A 204 -19.27 -11.64 -2.28
CA PRO A 204 -19.74 -10.52 -1.49
C PRO A 204 -18.73 -10.20 -0.38
N SER A 205 -18.02 -9.10 -0.52
CA SER A 205 -17.13 -8.59 0.51
C SER A 205 -17.91 -7.68 1.47
N GLY A 206 -17.76 -7.90 2.75
CA GLY A 206 -18.40 -7.09 3.79
C GLY A 206 -17.77 -5.70 4.00
N GLY A 207 -17.48 -4.96 2.91
CA GLY A 207 -16.81 -3.66 2.96
C GLY A 207 -15.30 -3.80 3.27
N ALA A 208 -14.45 -3.20 2.43
CA ALA A 208 -12.98 -3.24 2.51
C ALA A 208 -12.36 -4.65 2.66
N ALA A 209 -12.00 -5.27 1.56
CA ALA A 209 -11.02 -6.37 1.41
C ALA A 209 -11.07 -7.55 2.42
N LEU A 210 -12.15 -7.72 3.17
CA LEU A 210 -12.29 -8.76 4.18
C LEU A 210 -13.28 -9.82 3.72
N ILE A 211 -12.77 -11.01 3.48
CA ILE A 211 -13.57 -12.17 3.11
C ILE A 211 -13.54 -13.14 4.29
N TYR A 212 -14.71 -13.59 4.71
CA TYR A 212 -14.81 -14.62 5.74
C TYR A 212 -15.10 -15.97 5.07
N ALA A 213 -14.32 -16.98 5.40
CA ALA A 213 -14.46 -18.31 4.86
C ALA A 213 -14.35 -19.37 5.97
N VAL A 214 -15.04 -20.49 5.80
CA VAL A 214 -14.94 -21.66 6.69
C VAL A 214 -14.16 -22.74 5.96
N ASP A 215 -13.10 -23.24 6.59
CA ASP A 215 -12.29 -24.32 6.06
C ASP A 215 -12.95 -25.70 6.21
N ASP A 216 -12.32 -26.73 5.66
CA ASP A 216 -12.78 -28.13 5.71
C ASP A 216 -12.91 -28.68 7.15
N HIS A 217 -12.30 -28.01 8.14
CA HIS A 217 -12.37 -28.38 9.56
C HIS A 217 -13.44 -27.60 10.32
N GLY A 218 -14.13 -26.68 9.66
CA GLY A 218 -15.15 -25.83 10.26
C GLY A 218 -14.59 -24.61 11.00
N SER A 219 -13.31 -24.27 10.81
CA SER A 219 -12.71 -23.08 11.38
C SER A 219 -13.06 -21.85 10.54
N LEU A 220 -13.48 -20.78 11.22
CA LEU A 220 -13.78 -19.50 10.58
C LEU A 220 -12.50 -18.70 10.42
N TRP A 221 -12.21 -18.28 9.19
CA TRP A 221 -11.07 -17.47 8.83
C TRP A 221 -11.51 -16.15 8.22
N GLN A 222 -10.68 -15.13 8.42
CA GLN A 222 -10.77 -13.84 7.76
C GLN A 222 -9.58 -13.71 6.82
N LEU A 223 -9.87 -13.58 5.54
CA LEU A 223 -8.89 -13.37 4.48
C LEU A 223 -8.75 -11.87 4.20
N ALA A 224 -7.53 -11.37 4.20
CA ALA A 224 -7.20 -10.03 3.76
C ALA A 224 -6.07 -10.10 2.73
N LEU A 225 -6.16 -9.32 1.66
CA LEU A 225 -5.20 -9.46 0.57
C LEU A 225 -4.79 -8.11 -0.02
N ARG A 226 -3.60 -8.08 -0.58
CA ARG A 226 -3.10 -6.95 -1.35
C ARG A 226 -2.27 -7.40 -2.55
N PRO A 227 -2.24 -6.60 -3.63
CA PRO A 227 -1.34 -6.88 -4.74
C PRO A 227 0.13 -6.77 -4.31
N LEU A 228 0.99 -7.62 -4.86
CA LEU A 228 2.44 -7.45 -4.77
C LEU A 228 2.90 -6.40 -5.79
N LEU A 229 3.78 -5.50 -5.35
CA LEU A 229 4.41 -4.51 -6.21
C LEU A 229 5.62 -5.13 -6.96
N PRO A 230 6.09 -4.55 -8.08
CA PRO A 230 7.18 -5.11 -8.88
C PRO A 230 8.47 -5.42 -8.11
N ASP A 231 8.87 -4.56 -7.19
CA ASP A 231 10.04 -4.77 -6.34
C ASP A 231 9.86 -5.91 -5.33
N GLU A 232 8.64 -6.13 -4.86
CA GLU A 232 8.30 -7.27 -3.99
C GLU A 232 8.27 -8.59 -4.76
N LEU A 233 7.80 -8.58 -6.03
CA LEU A 233 7.86 -9.75 -6.92
C LEU A 233 9.31 -10.17 -7.16
N THR A 234 10.17 -9.20 -7.53
CA THR A 234 11.60 -9.44 -7.71
C THR A 234 12.26 -10.01 -6.45
N ALA A 235 11.94 -9.45 -5.28
CA ALA A 235 12.50 -9.91 -4.01
C ALA A 235 12.11 -11.36 -3.66
N GLN A 236 10.96 -11.83 -4.17
CA GLN A 236 10.46 -13.20 -3.98
C GLN A 236 10.81 -14.15 -5.12
N GLY A 237 11.46 -13.66 -6.18
CA GLY A 237 11.81 -14.46 -7.36
C GLY A 237 10.61 -14.88 -8.20
N LEU A 238 9.57 -14.04 -8.24
CA LEU A 238 8.28 -14.25 -8.93
C LEU A 238 8.14 -13.39 -10.20
N ASP A 239 9.24 -12.90 -10.76
CA ASP A 239 9.28 -12.04 -11.97
C ASP A 239 8.94 -12.81 -13.26
#